data_74119735d8271548df1d4b64f7f9b4cb
#
_entry.id   74119735d8271548df1d4b64f7f9b4cb
#
_cell.length_a   1.000
_cell.length_b   1.000
_cell.length_c   1.000
_cell.angle_alpha   90.00
_cell.angle_beta   90.00
_cell.angle_gamma   90.00
#
_symmetry.space_group_name_H-M   'P 1'
#
loop_
_entity.id
_entity.type
_entity.pdbx_description
1 polymer ?
#
loop_
_entity_poly.entity_id
_entity_poly.type
_entity_poly.pdbx_seq_one_letter_code
_entity_poly.pdbx_strand_id
1 'polypeptide(L)'
;MAVKIRLRRMGAKKAPFYRIVVADSRSPRDGRFIEEIGYYNPVVKPAEVKVDEAKANEWLKNGAQPTDVVKRLFDQAGLNK
;
A
#
# COMPACT_ATOMS: atom_id res chain seq x y z
N MET A 1 10.30 -13.89 -9.51
CA MET A 1 9.73 -12.56 -9.69
C MET A 1 9.48 -11.94 -8.32
N ALA A 2 10.05 -10.77 -8.08
CA ALA A 2 9.86 -10.10 -6.81
C ALA A 2 8.63 -9.19 -6.87
N VAL A 3 7.76 -9.33 -5.89
CA VAL A 3 6.53 -8.55 -5.81
C VAL A 3 6.60 -7.69 -4.55
N LYS A 4 6.26 -6.42 -4.69
CA LYS A 4 6.27 -5.48 -3.57
C LYS A 4 4.91 -4.85 -3.36
N ILE A 5 4.63 -4.54 -2.10
CA ILE A 5 3.46 -3.76 -1.72
C ILE A 5 3.95 -2.36 -1.41
N ARG A 6 3.47 -1.38 -2.17
CA ARG A 6 3.97 -0.01 -2.05
C ARG A 6 2.86 1.01 -2.21
N LEU A 7 3.16 2.26 -1.89
CA LEU A 7 2.22 3.35 -2.06
C LEU A 7 2.37 3.96 -3.46
N ARG A 8 1.25 4.25 -4.06
CA ARG A 8 1.19 5.01 -5.31
C ARG A 8 0.52 6.34 -5.02
N ARG A 9 1.20 7.44 -5.32
CA ARG A 9 0.66 8.76 -5.06
C ARG A 9 -0.43 9.11 -6.08
N MET A 10 -1.53 9.62 -5.57
CA MET A 10 -2.65 10.11 -6.35
C MET A 10 -3.07 11.46 -5.78
N GLY A 11 -4.06 12.11 -6.38
CA GLY A 11 -4.62 13.34 -5.86
C GLY A 11 -3.90 14.59 -6.33
N ALA A 12 -4.27 15.74 -5.76
CA ALA A 12 -3.77 17.04 -6.16
C ALA A 12 -2.47 17.40 -5.43
N LYS A 13 -1.82 18.46 -5.89
CA LYS A 13 -0.56 18.94 -5.33
C LYS A 13 -0.58 19.15 -3.83
N LYS A 14 -1.66 19.76 -3.32
CA LYS A 14 -1.79 20.12 -1.89
C LYS A 14 -2.66 19.14 -1.11
N ALA A 15 -3.14 18.10 -1.76
CA ALA A 15 -3.98 17.09 -1.14
C ALA A 15 -3.51 15.70 -1.54
N PRO A 16 -2.34 15.26 -1.01
CA PRO A 16 -1.81 13.94 -1.39
C PRO A 16 -2.75 12.84 -0.91
N PHE A 17 -2.91 11.87 -1.76
CA PHE A 17 -3.68 10.66 -1.48
C PHE A 17 -2.89 9.49 -2.04
N TYR A 18 -2.80 8.42 -1.28
CA TYR A 18 -2.00 7.27 -1.68
C TYR A 18 -2.87 6.02 -1.76
N ARG A 19 -2.61 5.21 -2.76
CA ARG A 19 -3.18 3.87 -2.83
C ARG A 19 -2.12 2.86 -2.48
N ILE A 20 -2.53 1.83 -1.75
CA ILE A 20 -1.65 0.72 -1.40
C ILE A 20 -1.80 -0.30 -2.50
N VAL A 21 -0.74 -0.53 -3.26
CA VAL A 21 -0.79 -1.39 -4.44
C VAL A 21 0.27 -2.47 -4.39
N VAL A 22 -0.05 -3.58 -5.03
CA VAL A 22 0.89 -4.69 -5.23
C VAL A 22 1.43 -4.57 -6.65
N ALA A 23 2.75 -4.55 -6.77
CA ALA A 23 3.39 -4.37 -8.08
C ALA A 23 4.70 -5.16 -8.16
N ASP A 24 5.10 -5.46 -9.40
CA ASP A 24 6.41 -6.06 -9.66
C ASP A 24 7.48 -5.05 -9.25
N SER A 25 8.48 -5.52 -8.52
CA SER A 25 9.55 -4.64 -8.01
C SER A 25 10.32 -3.94 -9.13
N ARG A 26 10.28 -4.47 -10.34
CA ARG A 26 10.95 -3.88 -11.50
C ARG A 26 10.12 -2.81 -12.20
N SER A 27 8.83 -2.72 -11.88
CA SER A 27 7.98 -1.70 -12.49
C SER A 27 8.31 -0.32 -11.94
N PRO A 28 8.27 0.73 -12.79
CA PRO A 28 8.44 2.10 -12.31
C PRO A 28 7.37 2.45 -11.27
N ARG A 29 7.71 3.39 -10.39
CA ARG A 29 6.79 3.82 -9.34
C ARG A 29 5.43 4.25 -9.91
N ASP A 30 5.43 4.90 -11.06
CA ASP A 30 4.21 5.38 -11.72
C ASP A 30 3.71 4.42 -12.79
N GLY A 31 4.28 3.20 -12.83
CA GLY A 31 3.88 2.20 -13.80
C GLY A 31 2.70 1.37 -13.33
N ARG A 32 2.48 0.29 -14.07
CA ARG A 32 1.36 -0.61 -13.77
C ARG A 32 1.55 -1.32 -12.44
N PHE A 33 0.44 -1.58 -11.80
CA PHE A 33 0.41 -2.42 -10.60
C PHE A 33 -0.47 -3.65 -10.86
N ILE A 34 -0.28 -4.67 -10.02
CA ILE A 34 -1.03 -5.92 -10.14
C ILE A 34 -2.41 -5.78 -9.53
N GLU A 35 -2.48 -5.22 -8.31
CA GLU A 35 -3.73 -5.11 -7.58
C GLU A 35 -3.65 -3.97 -6.58
N GLU A 36 -4.79 -3.32 -6.37
CA GLU A 36 -4.94 -2.31 -5.33
C GLU A 36 -5.58 -2.98 -4.12
N ILE A 37 -4.94 -2.83 -2.94
CA ILE A 37 -5.40 -3.50 -1.72
C ILE A 37 -5.80 -2.54 -0.61
N GLY A 38 -5.72 -1.24 -0.86
CA GLY A 38 -6.13 -0.27 0.14
C GLY A 38 -5.75 1.14 -0.24
N TYR A 39 -5.88 2.05 0.72
CA TYR A 39 -5.49 3.44 0.52
C TYR A 39 -5.03 4.07 1.82
N TYR A 40 -4.31 5.18 1.69
CA TYR A 40 -3.84 5.99 2.80
C TYR A 40 -4.10 7.45 2.49
N ASN A 41 -4.84 8.12 3.37
CA ASN A 41 -5.15 9.54 3.23
C ASN A 41 -4.57 10.30 4.42
N PRO A 42 -3.41 10.97 4.27
CA PRO A 42 -2.79 11.69 5.36
C PRO A 42 -3.38 13.08 5.60
N VAL A 43 -4.21 13.57 4.69
CA VAL A 43 -4.77 14.92 4.77
C VAL A 43 -5.81 15.03 5.86
N VAL A 44 -6.64 14.01 6.06
CA VAL A 44 -7.65 14.01 7.10
C VAL A 44 -7.01 13.76 8.46
N LYS A 45 -7.65 14.23 9.52
CA LYS A 45 -7.17 14.03 10.89
C LYS A 45 -8.23 13.28 11.70
N PRO A 46 -7.84 12.14 12.32
CA PRO A 46 -6.57 11.45 12.13
C PRO A 46 -6.42 10.89 10.71
N ALA A 47 -5.18 10.63 10.30
CA ALA A 47 -4.92 10.07 8.98
C ALA A 47 -5.71 8.78 8.79
N GLU A 48 -6.30 8.63 7.61
CA GLU A 48 -7.14 7.48 7.31
C GLU A 48 -6.33 6.41 6.56
N VAL A 49 -6.33 5.20 7.10
CA VAL A 49 -5.71 4.05 6.46
C VAL A 49 -6.77 2.96 6.34
N LYS A 50 -6.96 2.47 5.14
CA LYS A 50 -7.87 1.36 4.92
C LYS A 50 -7.18 0.29 4.08
N VAL A 51 -7.26 -0.95 4.53
CA VAL A 51 -6.60 -2.08 3.86
C VAL A 51 -7.58 -3.23 3.77
N ASP A 52 -7.62 -3.87 2.62
CA ASP A 52 -8.33 -5.14 2.46
C ASP A 52 -7.47 -6.22 3.11
N GLU A 53 -7.80 -6.60 4.33
CA GLU A 53 -7.01 -7.53 5.12
C GLU A 53 -6.84 -8.88 4.43
N ALA A 54 -7.89 -9.38 3.81
CA ALA A 54 -7.83 -10.68 3.14
C ALA A 54 -6.83 -10.66 2.01
N LYS A 55 -6.87 -9.63 1.17
CA LYS A 55 -5.93 -9.49 0.07
C LYS A 55 -4.51 -9.25 0.55
N ALA A 56 -4.35 -8.37 1.54
CA ALA A 56 -3.03 -8.07 2.09
C ALA A 56 -2.39 -9.33 2.66
N ASN A 57 -3.12 -10.08 3.46
CA ASN A 57 -2.61 -11.31 4.06
C ASN A 57 -2.25 -12.35 3.00
N GLU A 58 -3.07 -12.47 1.97
CA GLU A 58 -2.80 -13.40 0.88
C GLU A 58 -1.49 -13.04 0.16
N TRP A 59 -1.30 -11.78 -0.17
CA TRP A 59 -0.07 -11.34 -0.83
C TRP A 59 1.16 -11.50 0.06
N LEU A 60 1.04 -11.17 1.35
CA LEU A 60 2.14 -11.36 2.31
C LEU A 60 2.49 -12.84 2.44
N LYS A 61 1.48 -13.70 2.51
CA LYS A 61 1.68 -15.15 2.59
C LYS A 61 2.40 -15.68 1.35
N ASN A 62 2.15 -15.07 0.20
CA ASN A 62 2.77 -15.49 -1.06
C ASN A 62 4.13 -14.82 -1.29
N GLY A 63 4.66 -14.11 -0.32
CA GLY A 63 6.00 -13.56 -0.38
C GLY A 63 6.12 -12.11 -0.84
N ALA A 64 5.00 -11.40 -1.00
CA ALA A 64 5.07 -9.98 -1.33
C ALA A 64 5.72 -9.21 -0.19
N GLN A 65 6.61 -8.27 -0.52
CA GLN A 65 7.37 -7.53 0.47
C GLN A 65 6.86 -6.10 0.57
N PRO A 66 6.30 -5.70 1.73
CA PRO A 66 5.87 -4.31 1.91
C PRO A 66 7.08 -3.39 2.10
N THR A 67 6.97 -2.17 1.57
CA THR A 67 7.95 -1.14 1.85
C THR A 67 7.85 -0.73 3.33
N ASP A 68 8.87 -0.02 3.84
CA ASP A 68 8.88 0.39 5.24
C ASP A 68 7.64 1.22 5.60
N VAL A 69 7.24 2.12 4.72
CA VAL A 69 6.04 2.93 4.95
C VAL A 69 4.79 2.07 5.00
N VAL A 70 4.66 1.11 4.09
CA VAL A 70 3.51 0.20 4.07
C VAL A 70 3.49 -0.67 5.33
N LYS A 71 4.66 -1.12 5.79
CA LYS A 71 4.73 -1.86 7.05
C LYS A 71 4.15 -1.07 8.21
N ARG A 72 4.50 0.21 8.31
CA ARG A 72 3.96 1.08 9.35
C ARG A 72 2.44 1.22 9.25
N LEU A 73 1.95 1.37 8.02
CA LEU A 73 0.51 1.48 7.79
C LEU A 73 -0.21 0.19 8.16
N PHE A 74 0.40 -0.95 7.86
CA PHE A 74 -0.17 -2.24 8.25
C PHE A 74 -0.20 -2.40 9.78
N ASP A 75 0.82 -1.93 10.47
CA ASP A 75 0.83 -1.92 11.93
C ASP A 75 -0.32 -1.08 12.49
N GLN A 76 -0.54 0.10 11.92
CA GLN A 76 -1.63 0.98 12.33
C GLN A 76 -3.00 0.34 12.06
N ALA A 77 -3.11 -0.42 11.00
CA ALA A 77 -4.33 -1.13 10.66
C ALA A 77 -4.49 -2.46 11.41
N GLY A 78 -3.48 -2.86 12.20
CA GLY A 78 -3.55 -4.08 12.99
C GLY A 78 -3.24 -5.36 12.23
N LEU A 79 -2.59 -5.28 11.09
CA LEU A 79 -2.29 -6.45 10.26
C LEU A 79 -1.04 -7.21 10.69
N ASN A 80 -0.10 -6.53 11.30
CA ASN A 80 1.16 -7.15 11.73
C ASN A 80 1.08 -7.52 13.20
N LYS A 81 0.44 -8.61 13.49
CA LYS A 81 0.35 -9.10 14.86
C LYS A 81 1.20 -10.33 15.06
#